data_e2586820d98542d80ca9f14d35a44ed9
#
_entry.id   e2586820d98542d80ca9f14d35a44ed9
#
_cell.length_a   1.000
_cell.length_b   1.000
_cell.length_c   1.000
_cell.angle_alpha   90.00
_cell.angle_beta   90.00
_cell.angle_gamma   90.00
#
_symmetry.space_group_name_H-M   'P 1'
#
loop_
_entity.id
_entity.type
_entity.pdbx_description
1 polymer ?
#
loop_
_entity_poly.entity_id
_entity_poly.type
_entity_poly.pdbx_seq_one_letter_code
_entity_poly.pdbx_strand_id
1 'polypeptide(L)'
;MRSEALILALLLAGLSPAWAGEVEQLEPVGPTSAVIESDLVDELRQRAVSVDVEQLRHAQAGYQPANLHALPRATKDTTITVDISHTLEEALVDAQGTILYPAGFTFNPLRYVSLSGALVVIDGSDPEQVAWFKDSPYGANRRALLLLSGGLAAALRDELRRPVAYLTEDIAQRLQLRAVPSIVVERDNQLMIREVSLGRPR
;
A
#
# COMPACT_ATOMS: atom_id res chain seq x y z
N MET A 1 22.97 52.62 14.36
CA MET A 1 21.53 52.38 14.42
C MET A 1 20.70 52.91 13.20
N ARG A 2 21.32 53.31 12.09
CA ARG A 2 20.60 53.81 10.89
C ARG A 2 20.73 52.88 9.68
N SER A 3 21.59 51.87 9.70
CA SER A 3 21.78 50.91 8.61
C SER A 3 20.84 49.70 8.64
N GLU A 4 20.38 49.31 9.82
CA GLU A 4 19.50 48.11 9.96
C GLU A 4 18.06 48.38 9.53
N ALA A 5 17.59 49.60 9.67
CA ALA A 5 16.23 49.96 9.24
C ALA A 5 16.08 50.03 7.70
N LEU A 6 17.17 50.26 6.99
CA LEU A 6 17.16 50.36 5.52
C LEU A 6 17.14 48.96 4.83
N ILE A 7 17.74 47.96 5.47
CA ILE A 7 17.75 46.59 4.98
C ILE A 7 16.38 45.91 5.17
N LEU A 8 15.70 46.23 6.28
CA LEU A 8 14.36 45.69 6.55
C LEU A 8 13.31 46.30 5.61
N ALA A 9 13.46 47.55 5.18
CA ALA A 9 12.57 48.20 4.23
C ALA A 9 12.71 47.63 2.79
N LEU A 10 13.91 47.18 2.42
CA LEU A 10 14.16 46.60 1.10
C LEU A 10 13.63 45.15 0.96
N LEU A 11 13.51 44.40 2.07
CA LEU A 11 12.96 43.04 2.09
C LEU A 11 11.44 42.97 2.02
N LEU A 12 10.75 44.07 2.41
CA LEU A 12 9.27 44.14 2.30
C LEU A 12 8.78 44.60 0.92
N ALA A 13 9.62 45.16 0.07
CA ALA A 13 9.23 45.66 -1.25
C ALA A 13 9.17 44.55 -2.32
N GLY A 14 9.55 43.29 -2.00
CA GLY A 14 9.55 42.13 -2.93
C GLY A 14 8.31 41.27 -2.90
N LEU A 15 7.33 41.52 -2.04
CA LEU A 15 6.05 40.78 -2.03
C LEU A 15 5.09 41.42 -3.05
N SER A 16 5.25 41.11 -4.32
CA SER A 16 4.22 41.38 -5.31
C SER A 16 2.99 40.57 -4.95
N PRO A 17 1.80 41.21 -4.80
CA PRO A 17 0.58 40.43 -4.64
C PRO A 17 0.40 39.58 -5.89
N ALA A 18 0.28 38.26 -5.72
CA ALA A 18 -0.17 37.39 -6.81
C ALA A 18 -1.55 37.88 -7.23
N TRP A 19 -1.64 38.46 -8.40
CA TRP A 19 -2.91 38.80 -9.01
C TRP A 19 -3.63 37.48 -9.29
N ALA A 20 -4.60 37.14 -8.45
CA ALA A 20 -5.65 36.22 -8.83
C ALA A 20 -6.34 36.89 -10.03
N GLY A 21 -6.18 36.29 -11.20
CA GLY A 21 -6.79 36.82 -12.41
C GLY A 21 -8.29 37.01 -12.16
N GLU A 22 -8.73 38.25 -12.31
CA GLU A 22 -10.16 38.63 -12.29
C GLU A 22 -10.81 37.84 -13.41
N VAL A 23 -11.80 37.01 -13.07
CA VAL A 23 -12.59 36.27 -14.07
C VAL A 23 -13.46 37.29 -14.77
N GLU A 24 -13.05 37.72 -15.97
CA GLU A 24 -13.84 38.62 -16.80
C GLU A 24 -15.07 37.85 -17.29
N GLN A 25 -16.25 38.22 -16.78
CA GLN A 25 -17.52 37.73 -17.30
C GLN A 25 -17.84 38.48 -18.59
N LEU A 26 -17.64 37.81 -19.71
CA LEU A 26 -18.05 38.30 -21.01
C LEU A 26 -19.57 38.30 -21.14
N GLU A 27 -20.13 39.36 -21.76
CA GLU A 27 -21.55 39.38 -22.06
C GLU A 27 -21.91 38.25 -23.04
N PRO A 28 -23.05 37.57 -22.81
CA PRO A 28 -23.46 36.47 -23.67
C PRO A 28 -23.74 36.96 -25.10
N VAL A 29 -23.02 36.41 -26.06
CA VAL A 29 -23.17 36.69 -27.49
C VAL A 29 -24.13 35.65 -28.08
N GLY A 30 -25.42 36.00 -28.18
CA GLY A 30 -26.46 35.16 -28.80
C GLY A 30 -27.48 34.59 -27.80
N PRO A 31 -28.47 33.81 -28.26
CA PRO A 31 -29.49 33.23 -27.40
C PRO A 31 -28.83 32.18 -26.49
N THR A 32 -28.79 32.44 -25.21
CA THR A 32 -28.30 31.51 -24.21
C THR A 32 -29.46 30.70 -23.65
N SER A 33 -29.33 29.39 -23.62
CA SER A 33 -30.23 28.49 -22.88
C SER A 33 -29.78 28.41 -21.43
N ALA A 34 -30.77 28.39 -20.52
CA ALA A 34 -30.44 28.16 -19.11
C ALA A 34 -29.72 26.82 -18.95
N VAL A 35 -28.58 26.81 -18.24
CA VAL A 35 -27.92 25.57 -17.86
C VAL A 35 -28.79 24.88 -16.82
N ILE A 36 -29.42 23.74 -17.23
CA ILE A 36 -30.32 22.96 -16.37
C ILE A 36 -29.52 21.97 -15.52
N GLU A 37 -28.25 21.81 -15.83
CA GLU A 37 -27.39 20.90 -15.07
C GLU A 37 -27.05 21.54 -13.72
N SER A 38 -27.27 20.78 -12.66
CA SER A 38 -26.85 21.16 -11.31
C SER A 38 -25.31 21.29 -11.27
N ASP A 39 -24.79 22.25 -10.52
CA ASP A 39 -23.36 22.39 -10.31
C ASP A 39 -22.79 21.06 -9.78
N LEU A 40 -21.85 20.47 -10.52
CA LEU A 40 -21.20 19.20 -10.15
C LEU A 40 -20.64 19.23 -8.73
N VAL A 41 -20.16 20.39 -8.28
CA VAL A 41 -19.63 20.58 -6.93
C VAL A 41 -20.73 20.45 -5.88
N ASP A 42 -21.92 21.00 -6.16
CA ASP A 42 -23.06 20.90 -5.24
C ASP A 42 -23.64 19.47 -5.23
N GLU A 43 -23.68 18.81 -6.36
CA GLU A 43 -24.07 17.41 -6.44
C GLU A 43 -23.09 16.49 -5.66
N LEU A 44 -21.79 16.72 -5.81
CA LEU A 44 -20.76 16.00 -5.04
C LEU A 44 -20.87 16.26 -3.54
N ARG A 45 -21.14 17.50 -3.14
CA ARG A 45 -21.35 17.83 -1.72
C ARG A 45 -22.58 17.13 -1.17
N GLN A 46 -23.70 17.14 -1.90
CA GLN A 46 -24.92 16.44 -1.48
C GLN A 46 -24.69 14.93 -1.35
N ARG A 47 -24.00 14.33 -2.31
CA ARG A 47 -23.64 12.91 -2.25
C ARG A 47 -22.70 12.63 -1.06
N ALA A 48 -21.72 13.49 -0.81
CA ALA A 48 -20.81 13.33 0.32
C ALA A 48 -21.52 13.37 1.68
N VAL A 49 -22.52 14.25 1.84
CA VAL A 49 -23.33 14.34 3.06
C VAL A 49 -24.24 13.12 3.24
N SER A 50 -24.67 12.49 2.15
CA SER A 50 -25.55 11.32 2.19
C SER A 50 -24.82 10.01 2.46
N VAL A 51 -23.48 10.01 2.49
CA VAL A 51 -22.68 8.81 2.77
C VAL A 51 -22.75 8.47 4.26
N ASP A 52 -23.31 7.31 4.57
CA ASP A 52 -23.30 6.78 5.93
C ASP A 52 -21.89 6.22 6.26
N VAL A 53 -21.11 7.04 6.95
CA VAL A 53 -19.73 6.69 7.35
C VAL A 53 -19.71 5.51 8.33
N GLU A 54 -20.74 5.38 9.18
CA GLU A 54 -20.82 4.26 10.11
C GLU A 54 -21.11 2.94 9.39
N GLN A 55 -22.00 2.96 8.42
CA GLN A 55 -22.24 1.80 7.56
C GLN A 55 -20.97 1.37 6.80
N LEU A 56 -20.20 2.32 6.28
CA LEU A 56 -18.91 2.03 5.65
C LEU A 56 -17.90 1.44 6.62
N ARG A 57 -17.82 1.96 7.85
CA ARG A 57 -16.95 1.39 8.89
C ARG A 57 -17.35 -0.03 9.25
N HIS A 58 -18.63 -0.29 9.40
CA HIS A 58 -19.13 -1.65 9.67
C HIS A 58 -18.82 -2.61 8.51
N ALA A 59 -19.02 -2.18 7.28
CA ALA A 59 -18.67 -2.98 6.11
C ALA A 59 -17.16 -3.29 6.03
N GLN A 60 -16.32 -2.30 6.36
CA GLN A 60 -14.86 -2.49 6.41
C GLN A 60 -14.40 -3.38 7.57
N ALA A 61 -15.09 -3.32 8.72
CA ALA A 61 -14.71 -4.11 9.88
C ALA A 61 -14.78 -5.62 9.63
N GLY A 62 -15.76 -6.07 8.86
CA GLY A 62 -15.94 -7.47 8.50
C GLY A 62 -15.35 -7.86 7.13
N TYR A 63 -14.68 -6.93 6.44
CA TYR A 63 -14.18 -7.19 5.09
C TYR A 63 -13.05 -8.21 5.06
N GLN A 64 -13.22 -9.22 4.21
CA GLN A 64 -12.15 -10.14 3.78
C GLN A 64 -12.21 -10.25 2.25
N PRO A 65 -11.08 -10.24 1.55
CA PRO A 65 -11.07 -10.40 0.10
C PRO A 65 -11.46 -11.83 -0.30
N ALA A 66 -12.15 -11.97 -1.43
CA ALA A 66 -12.57 -13.28 -1.93
C ALA A 66 -11.39 -14.21 -2.26
N ASN A 67 -10.22 -13.64 -2.57
CA ASN A 67 -8.99 -14.37 -2.89
C ASN A 67 -8.03 -14.45 -1.68
N LEU A 68 -8.54 -14.35 -0.44
CA LEU A 68 -7.77 -14.61 0.76
C LEU A 68 -7.21 -16.04 0.73
N HIS A 69 -5.90 -16.17 0.90
CA HIS A 69 -5.23 -17.46 0.91
C HIS A 69 -4.92 -17.92 2.31
N ALA A 70 -5.68 -18.91 2.77
CA ALA A 70 -5.47 -19.51 4.09
C ALA A 70 -4.28 -20.47 4.04
N LEU A 71 -3.40 -20.39 5.05
CA LEU A 71 -2.27 -21.29 5.21
C LEU A 71 -2.37 -22.06 6.52
N PRO A 72 -1.94 -23.32 6.54
CA PRO A 72 -1.90 -24.12 7.77
C PRO A 72 -0.83 -23.57 8.73
N ARG A 73 -0.99 -23.88 10.02
CA ARG A 73 0.00 -23.56 11.05
C ARG A 73 1.28 -24.37 10.83
N ALA A 74 2.43 -23.73 10.95
CA ALA A 74 3.74 -24.38 10.85
C ALA A 74 3.92 -25.38 12.02
N THR A 75 4.27 -26.63 11.68
CA THR A 75 4.50 -27.71 12.66
C THR A 75 5.97 -27.87 13.02
N LYS A 76 6.87 -27.31 12.21
CA LYS A 76 8.32 -27.32 12.40
C LYS A 76 8.93 -26.05 11.83
N ASP A 77 10.07 -25.65 12.34
CA ASP A 77 10.86 -24.57 11.74
C ASP A 77 11.41 -25.03 10.39
N THR A 78 11.18 -24.22 9.36
CA THR A 78 11.65 -24.50 8.00
C THR A 78 12.23 -23.23 7.42
N THR A 79 13.33 -23.35 6.68
CA THR A 79 13.87 -22.22 5.92
C THR A 79 14.04 -22.66 4.48
N ILE A 80 13.48 -21.86 3.57
CA ILE A 80 13.61 -22.04 2.12
C ILE A 80 14.11 -20.74 1.49
N THR A 81 14.76 -20.87 0.35
CA THR A 81 15.19 -19.74 -0.46
C THR A 81 14.44 -19.77 -1.79
N VAL A 82 13.88 -18.65 -2.16
CA VAL A 82 13.10 -18.50 -3.39
C VAL A 82 13.80 -17.50 -4.30
N ASP A 83 14.11 -17.93 -5.52
CA ASP A 83 14.54 -17.05 -6.61
C ASP A 83 13.28 -16.51 -7.29
N ILE A 84 13.16 -15.18 -7.32
CA ILE A 84 12.04 -14.47 -7.97
C ILE A 84 12.40 -13.95 -9.36
N SER A 85 13.44 -14.50 -9.98
CA SER A 85 13.77 -14.18 -11.36
C SER A 85 12.57 -14.42 -12.27
N HIS A 86 12.31 -13.47 -13.15
CA HIS A 86 11.20 -13.51 -14.09
C HIS A 86 11.72 -13.49 -15.52
N THR A 87 11.17 -14.36 -16.36
CA THR A 87 11.44 -14.41 -17.79
C THR A 87 10.25 -13.84 -18.55
N LEU A 88 10.49 -12.87 -19.42
CA LEU A 88 9.44 -12.28 -20.24
C LEU A 88 8.95 -13.31 -21.26
N GLU A 89 7.63 -13.57 -21.27
CA GLU A 89 7.00 -14.42 -22.28
C GLU A 89 6.90 -13.71 -23.63
N GLU A 90 6.67 -12.39 -23.61
CA GLU A 90 6.55 -11.55 -24.78
C GLU A 90 7.57 -10.40 -24.71
N ALA A 91 7.91 -9.84 -25.87
CA ALA A 91 8.79 -8.67 -25.93
C ALA A 91 8.10 -7.45 -25.32
N LEU A 92 8.82 -6.70 -24.47
CA LEU A 92 8.37 -5.41 -23.98
C LEU A 92 8.76 -4.33 -25.01
N VAL A 93 7.77 -3.61 -25.52
CA VAL A 93 7.95 -2.55 -26.52
C VAL A 93 7.55 -1.19 -25.97
N ASP A 94 8.16 -0.12 -26.49
CA ASP A 94 7.75 1.25 -26.18
C ASP A 94 6.50 1.66 -27.00
N ALA A 95 6.03 2.89 -26.81
CA ALA A 95 4.86 3.43 -27.51
C ALA A 95 5.07 3.56 -29.03
N GLN A 96 6.32 3.50 -29.50
CA GLN A 96 6.74 3.58 -30.90
C GLN A 96 6.95 2.18 -31.50
N GLY A 97 6.79 1.11 -30.72
CA GLY A 97 6.99 -0.27 -31.17
C GLY A 97 8.46 -0.74 -31.14
N THR A 98 9.36 0.04 -30.53
CA THR A 98 10.76 -0.37 -30.36
C THR A 98 10.88 -1.40 -29.26
N ILE A 99 11.56 -2.51 -29.52
CA ILE A 99 11.79 -3.55 -28.50
C ILE A 99 12.74 -3.02 -27.43
N LEU A 100 12.24 -2.87 -26.20
CA LEU A 100 13.03 -2.53 -25.02
C LEU A 100 13.71 -3.77 -24.42
N TYR A 101 12.94 -4.87 -24.31
CA TYR A 101 13.45 -6.17 -23.87
C TYR A 101 12.81 -7.26 -24.72
N PRO A 102 13.57 -8.18 -25.29
CA PRO A 102 13.03 -9.26 -26.11
C PRO A 102 12.33 -10.31 -25.28
N ALA A 103 11.46 -11.10 -25.92
CA ALA A 103 10.94 -12.32 -25.33
C ALA A 103 12.08 -13.24 -24.90
N GLY A 104 11.94 -13.94 -23.77
CA GLY A 104 13.00 -14.75 -23.18
C GLY A 104 14.02 -13.98 -22.33
N PHE A 105 13.92 -12.65 -22.26
CA PHE A 105 14.78 -11.87 -21.36
C PHE A 105 14.44 -12.19 -19.91
N THR A 106 15.45 -12.61 -19.14
CA THR A 106 15.31 -12.95 -17.73
C THR A 106 15.96 -11.92 -16.84
N PHE A 107 15.25 -11.45 -15.83
CA PHE A 107 15.76 -10.51 -14.85
C PHE A 107 15.30 -10.88 -13.43
N ASN A 108 16.14 -10.53 -12.45
CA ASN A 108 15.78 -10.62 -11.04
C ASN A 108 15.44 -9.23 -10.52
N PRO A 109 14.19 -8.97 -10.09
CA PRO A 109 13.77 -7.67 -9.57
C PRO A 109 14.59 -7.18 -8.38
N LEU A 110 15.07 -8.09 -7.52
CA LEU A 110 15.85 -7.73 -6.33
C LEU A 110 17.24 -7.14 -6.63
N ARG A 111 17.69 -7.19 -7.89
CA ARG A 111 18.89 -6.47 -8.30
C ARG A 111 18.66 -4.96 -8.49
N TYR A 112 17.40 -4.54 -8.61
CA TYR A 112 17.00 -3.17 -8.89
C TYR A 112 16.23 -2.54 -7.72
N VAL A 113 15.49 -3.36 -6.97
CA VAL A 113 14.65 -2.92 -5.86
C VAL A 113 14.88 -3.83 -4.68
N SER A 114 15.24 -3.24 -3.53
CA SER A 114 15.43 -4.00 -2.28
C SER A 114 14.14 -4.07 -1.47
N LEU A 115 13.90 -5.20 -0.85
CA LEU A 115 12.89 -5.33 0.20
C LEU A 115 13.40 -4.64 1.47
N SER A 116 13.02 -3.37 1.68
CA SER A 116 13.53 -2.52 2.76
C SER A 116 13.17 -3.00 4.19
N GLY A 117 12.35 -4.03 4.32
CA GLY A 117 11.90 -4.62 5.57
C GLY A 117 11.58 -6.10 5.42
N ALA A 118 11.06 -6.70 6.47
CA ALA A 118 10.53 -8.06 6.40
C ALA A 118 9.06 -8.06 5.97
N LEU A 119 8.63 -9.12 5.31
CA LEU A 119 7.23 -9.46 5.16
C LEU A 119 6.92 -10.57 6.16
N VAL A 120 5.96 -10.34 7.04
CA VAL A 120 5.53 -11.32 8.04
C VAL A 120 4.11 -11.75 7.72
N VAL A 121 3.89 -13.05 7.68
CA VAL A 121 2.56 -13.64 7.41
C VAL A 121 2.13 -14.42 8.64
N ILE A 122 0.94 -14.11 9.13
CA ILE A 122 0.31 -14.80 10.27
C ILE A 122 -1.15 -15.12 9.98
N ASP A 123 -1.70 -16.04 10.73
CA ASP A 123 -3.15 -16.15 10.87
C ASP A 123 -3.62 -15.17 11.96
N GLY A 124 -4.35 -14.13 11.55
CA GLY A 124 -4.87 -13.12 12.47
C GLY A 124 -6.01 -13.61 13.38
N SER A 125 -6.57 -14.80 13.11
CA SER A 125 -7.54 -15.44 14.00
C SER A 125 -6.88 -16.31 15.09
N ASP A 126 -5.57 -16.56 14.98
CA ASP A 126 -4.79 -17.33 15.94
C ASP A 126 -4.12 -16.38 16.96
N PRO A 127 -4.59 -16.34 18.23
CA PRO A 127 -4.06 -15.40 19.23
C PRO A 127 -2.59 -15.65 19.58
N GLU A 128 -2.09 -16.90 19.46
CA GLU A 128 -0.69 -17.20 19.72
C GLU A 128 0.21 -16.61 18.62
N GLN A 129 -0.21 -16.65 17.35
CA GLN A 129 0.52 -16.02 16.25
C GLN A 129 0.51 -14.51 16.36
N VAL A 130 -0.60 -13.91 16.76
CA VAL A 130 -0.71 -12.46 17.00
C VAL A 130 0.22 -12.05 18.16
N ALA A 131 0.22 -12.78 19.27
CA ALA A 131 1.12 -12.53 20.40
C ALA A 131 2.59 -12.67 19.98
N TRP A 132 2.93 -13.77 19.29
CA TRP A 132 4.26 -13.98 18.76
C TRP A 132 4.74 -12.83 17.86
N PHE A 133 3.86 -12.33 16.98
CA PHE A 133 4.21 -11.20 16.13
C PHE A 133 4.52 -9.95 16.95
N LYS A 134 3.71 -9.63 17.97
CA LYS A 134 3.91 -8.48 18.86
C LYS A 134 5.25 -8.54 19.58
N ASP A 135 5.61 -9.73 20.07
CA ASP A 135 6.84 -9.96 20.85
C ASP A 135 8.07 -10.11 19.96
N SER A 136 7.89 -10.31 18.65
CA SER A 136 8.98 -10.43 17.69
C SER A 136 9.63 -9.08 17.38
N PRO A 137 10.88 -9.06 16.89
CA PRO A 137 11.52 -7.82 16.41
C PRO A 137 10.73 -7.11 15.31
N TYR A 138 9.84 -7.82 14.63
CA TYR A 138 9.01 -7.28 13.54
C TYR A 138 7.79 -6.51 14.05
N GLY A 139 7.31 -6.80 15.25
CA GLY A 139 6.19 -6.09 15.88
C GLY A 139 6.48 -4.60 16.09
N ALA A 140 7.69 -4.28 16.53
CA ALA A 140 8.15 -2.89 16.71
C ALA A 140 8.65 -2.25 15.41
N ASN A 141 9.06 -3.04 14.41
CA ASN A 141 9.63 -2.54 13.17
C ASN A 141 8.55 -2.03 12.20
N ARG A 142 8.47 -0.72 12.01
CA ARG A 142 7.51 -0.08 11.09
C ARG A 142 7.75 -0.38 9.61
N ARG A 143 8.94 -0.87 9.24
CA ARG A 143 9.24 -1.30 7.87
C ARG A 143 8.81 -2.73 7.59
N ALA A 144 8.51 -3.52 8.62
CA ALA A 144 7.96 -4.84 8.43
C ALA A 144 6.50 -4.75 7.96
N LEU A 145 6.16 -5.42 6.89
CA LEU A 145 4.79 -5.54 6.37
C LEU A 145 4.12 -6.75 7.00
N LEU A 146 2.88 -6.58 7.48
CA LEU A 146 2.09 -7.67 8.05
C LEU A 146 1.00 -8.08 7.07
N LEU A 147 1.02 -9.36 6.68
CA LEU A 147 -0.03 -10.01 5.90
C LEU A 147 -0.78 -11.04 6.74
N LEU A 148 -2.07 -11.15 6.50
CA LEU A 148 -2.93 -12.12 7.15
C LEU A 148 -3.33 -13.22 6.18
N SER A 149 -3.14 -14.46 6.58
CA SER A 149 -3.72 -15.65 5.93
C SER A 149 -5.11 -16.01 6.47
N GLY A 150 -5.57 -15.33 7.51
CA GLY A 150 -6.87 -15.48 8.15
C GLY A 150 -7.14 -14.34 9.12
N GLY A 151 -8.37 -14.27 9.65
CA GLY A 151 -8.78 -13.23 10.60
C GLY A 151 -9.20 -11.91 9.93
N LEU A 152 -9.43 -10.87 10.74
CA LEU A 152 -9.93 -9.57 10.31
C LEU A 152 -8.83 -8.50 10.39
N ALA A 153 -8.42 -7.97 9.25
CA ALA A 153 -7.36 -6.96 9.19
C ALA A 153 -7.75 -5.64 9.88
N ALA A 154 -9.03 -5.28 9.89
CA ALA A 154 -9.50 -4.05 10.53
C ALA A 154 -9.21 -4.08 12.04
N ALA A 155 -9.59 -5.16 12.74
CA ALA A 155 -9.36 -5.31 14.17
C ALA A 155 -7.86 -5.26 14.52
N LEU A 156 -7.03 -5.98 13.78
CA LEU A 156 -5.59 -6.00 14.02
C LEU A 156 -4.89 -4.68 13.65
N ARG A 157 -5.40 -3.96 12.66
CA ARG A 157 -4.90 -2.62 12.31
C ARG A 157 -5.07 -1.65 13.46
N ASP A 158 -6.26 -1.66 14.09
CA ASP A 158 -6.58 -0.79 15.21
C ASP A 158 -5.78 -1.17 16.46
N GLU A 159 -5.64 -2.46 16.73
CA GLU A 159 -4.88 -2.99 17.86
C GLU A 159 -3.38 -2.71 17.74
N LEU A 160 -2.80 -2.99 16.58
CA LEU A 160 -1.36 -2.88 16.33
C LEU A 160 -0.93 -1.48 15.87
N ARG A 161 -1.89 -0.60 15.57
CA ARG A 161 -1.70 0.76 15.04
C ARG A 161 -0.75 0.80 13.85
N ARG A 162 -0.91 -0.14 12.92
CA ARG A 162 -0.11 -0.28 11.71
C ARG A 162 -0.93 -0.80 10.54
N PRO A 163 -0.48 -0.57 9.30
CA PRO A 163 -1.08 -1.19 8.13
C PRO A 163 -1.03 -2.71 8.23
N VAL A 164 -2.15 -3.36 7.93
CA VAL A 164 -2.30 -4.81 7.85
C VAL A 164 -3.00 -5.11 6.52
N ALA A 165 -2.44 -6.00 5.74
CA ALA A 165 -3.01 -6.44 4.47
C ALA A 165 -3.36 -7.93 4.52
N TYR A 166 -3.99 -8.43 3.48
CA TYR A 166 -4.32 -9.84 3.34
C TYR A 166 -3.34 -10.56 2.41
N LEU A 167 -3.05 -11.80 2.72
CA LEU A 167 -2.33 -12.70 1.85
C LEU A 167 -3.27 -13.18 0.75
N THR A 168 -2.94 -12.86 -0.50
CA THR A 168 -3.65 -13.38 -1.66
C THR A 168 -2.97 -14.63 -2.19
N GLU A 169 -3.72 -15.43 -2.95
CA GLU A 169 -3.21 -16.65 -3.56
C GLU A 169 -1.97 -16.40 -4.43
N ASP A 170 -2.01 -15.34 -5.27
CA ASP A 170 -0.87 -14.98 -6.14
C ASP A 170 0.41 -14.70 -5.34
N ILE A 171 0.28 -13.98 -4.21
CA ILE A 171 1.43 -13.69 -3.33
C ILE A 171 1.93 -14.97 -2.70
N ALA A 172 1.04 -15.81 -2.17
CA ALA A 172 1.40 -17.07 -1.54
C ALA A 172 2.14 -18.01 -2.51
N GLN A 173 1.65 -18.13 -3.73
CA GLN A 173 2.27 -18.96 -4.77
C GLN A 173 3.64 -18.42 -5.21
N ARG A 174 3.75 -17.11 -5.49
CA ARG A 174 5.01 -16.48 -5.91
C ARG A 174 6.10 -16.58 -4.84
N LEU A 175 5.71 -16.44 -3.58
CA LEU A 175 6.61 -16.58 -2.43
C LEU A 175 6.76 -18.03 -1.96
N GLN A 176 6.05 -18.98 -2.56
CA GLN A 176 6.06 -20.40 -2.17
C GLN A 176 5.79 -20.61 -0.67
N LEU A 177 4.88 -19.79 -0.10
CA LEU A 177 4.49 -19.88 1.30
C LEU A 177 3.65 -21.15 1.52
N ARG A 178 3.96 -21.90 2.58
CA ARG A 178 3.30 -23.19 2.86
C ARG A 178 2.63 -23.24 4.23
N ALA A 179 3.13 -22.45 5.17
CA ALA A 179 2.62 -22.46 6.55
C ALA A 179 2.82 -21.10 7.22
N VAL A 180 2.13 -20.85 8.32
CA VAL A 180 2.22 -19.64 9.13
C VAL A 180 2.48 -19.97 10.60
N PRO A 181 3.20 -19.13 11.34
CA PRO A 181 3.83 -17.87 10.92
C PRO A 181 4.99 -18.04 9.94
N SER A 182 5.13 -17.10 9.01
CA SER A 182 6.25 -17.04 8.07
C SER A 182 6.87 -15.65 8.03
N ILE A 183 8.18 -15.60 7.87
CA ILE A 183 8.97 -14.38 7.73
C ILE A 183 9.70 -14.46 6.40
N VAL A 184 9.51 -13.44 5.57
CA VAL A 184 10.21 -13.28 4.29
C VAL A 184 11.18 -12.12 4.41
N VAL A 185 12.44 -12.35 4.15
CA VAL A 185 13.50 -11.33 4.11
C VAL A 185 14.30 -11.48 2.83
N GLU A 186 14.80 -10.36 2.33
CA GLU A 186 15.76 -10.38 1.23
C GLU A 186 17.15 -10.67 1.75
N ARG A 187 17.84 -11.58 1.09
CA ARG A 187 19.24 -11.86 1.31
C ARG A 187 19.91 -12.28 0.00
N ASP A 188 20.99 -11.61 -0.37
CA ASP A 188 21.81 -11.95 -1.55
C ASP A 188 20.98 -11.99 -2.87
N ASN A 189 20.08 -11.03 -3.07
CA ASN A 189 19.12 -10.93 -4.18
C ASN A 189 18.16 -12.14 -4.31
N GLN A 190 17.93 -12.83 -3.21
CA GLN A 190 16.94 -13.91 -3.10
C GLN A 190 16.02 -13.64 -1.93
N LEU A 191 14.86 -14.25 -1.91
CA LEU A 191 13.97 -14.21 -0.76
C LEU A 191 14.22 -15.45 0.13
N MET A 192 14.63 -15.20 1.36
CA MET A 192 14.71 -16.23 2.39
C MET A 192 13.41 -16.23 3.17
N ILE A 193 12.73 -17.36 3.20
CA ILE A 193 11.46 -17.56 3.87
C ILE A 193 11.69 -18.51 5.03
N ARG A 194 11.33 -18.05 6.24
CA ARG A 194 11.41 -18.86 7.45
C ARG A 194 10.02 -19.08 8.01
N GLU A 195 9.56 -20.32 7.99
CA GLU A 195 8.36 -20.76 8.70
C GLU A 195 8.74 -21.05 10.16
N VAL A 196 7.92 -20.56 11.09
CA VAL A 196 8.19 -20.62 12.53
C VAL A 196 7.16 -21.48 13.22
N SER A 197 7.61 -22.55 13.87
CA SER A 197 6.73 -23.39 14.68
C SER A 197 6.55 -22.78 16.08
N LEU A 198 5.31 -22.49 16.45
CA LEU A 198 4.95 -22.03 17.79
C LEU A 198 4.54 -23.18 18.74
N GLY A 199 4.80 -24.43 18.30
CA GLY A 199 4.31 -25.59 19.02
C GLY A 199 2.83 -25.90 18.74
N ARG A 200 2.26 -26.87 19.48
CA ARG A 200 0.81 -27.14 19.41
C ARG A 200 0.05 -26.04 20.17
N PRO A 201 -1.08 -25.55 19.62
CA PRO A 201 -1.96 -24.66 20.37
C PRO A 201 -2.37 -25.33 21.68
N ARG A 202 -2.29 -24.58 22.77
CA ARG A 202 -2.75 -25.03 24.11
C ARG A 202 -4.24 -24.91 24.21
#